data_c138700279db3c6382a429e69ed8b28b
#
_entry.id   c138700279db3c6382a429e69ed8b28b
#
_cell.length_a   1.000
_cell.length_b   1.000
_cell.length_c   1.000
_cell.angle_alpha   90.00
_cell.angle_beta   90.00
_cell.angle_gamma   90.00
#
_symmetry.space_group_name_H-M   'P 1'
#
loop_
_entity.id
_entity.type
_entity.pdbx_description
1 polymer ?
#
loop_
_entity_poly.entity_id
_entity_poly.type
_entity_poly.pdbx_seq_one_letter_code
_entity_poly.pdbx_strand_id
1 'polypeptide(L)'
;MDVRENLRNIAIIAHVDHGKTTLVDQLLKQSGVFRANENVEERVMDSNDLERERGITILSKPTAVMYNGIKINIVDTPGHADFGGEVERILQMVDGVVLLVDAFEGCMPQTRFVLKKALGLDKKPLVVLNKIDRPGARPEEVVDEVLDLFIELGADEDQLEFPVIYASARDGYASEDYHEPGTDMKPLFDAIVKEIPAPQGDMNGGLQLLISNIDSDKFVGRIGVGRVERGTAKNGQAAVLCHTDGTTQNVRIAKLYQFEGLKRVECDTATLGDIVCVSGVQDINIGETICSNDCVEPLPFVKIDEPTVSMNFIVNNSPFAGREGKYVTSRNLRDRLFKEIETNVALRVEETDSADTFKVSGRGELHLSILIETMRRQNYEFQVSRPQVITKMIDGKLHEPMEFLIIEVPDTYVGPVMEKLGSRKGELINMGTREGGVTHIEFRIPSRGLMGYRPEFLTDTNGNGIMNHVFDGYEPYKGEIVTRHQGSLIAFETGETVTYGLYAAQERGRLFIGPGVPVYEGMIVGASPKSEDITVNVCKKKHITNTRASGSDDALKLTPPTIMSLEQCLEFIADDELVEVTPENIRMRKRILSKEQRMKQAFRKK
;
A
#
# COMPACT_ATOMS: atom_id res chain seq x y z
N MET A 1 15.90 -32.08 -17.23
CA MET A 1 14.85 -31.13 -16.83
C MET A 1 13.97 -30.89 -18.04
N ASP A 2 12.66 -31.00 -17.87
CA ASP A 2 11.71 -30.71 -18.92
C ASP A 2 11.53 -29.20 -19.03
N VAL A 3 11.30 -28.69 -20.25
CA VAL A 3 11.04 -27.27 -20.51
C VAL A 3 9.64 -27.13 -21.08
N ARG A 4 8.85 -26.23 -20.52
CA ARG A 4 7.47 -26.00 -20.96
C ARG A 4 7.36 -24.80 -21.89
N GLU A 5 7.73 -24.99 -23.15
CA GLU A 5 7.82 -23.93 -24.17
C GLU A 5 6.54 -23.13 -24.41
N ASN A 6 5.38 -23.71 -24.16
CA ASN A 6 4.08 -23.09 -24.41
C ASN A 6 3.54 -22.25 -23.24
N LEU A 7 4.40 -21.88 -22.28
CA LEU A 7 4.01 -21.10 -21.10
C LEU A 7 5.06 -20.03 -20.79
N ARG A 8 4.59 -18.86 -20.37
CA ARG A 8 5.41 -17.78 -19.77
C ARG A 8 4.71 -17.25 -18.53
N ASN A 9 5.46 -17.03 -17.47
CA ASN A 9 4.96 -16.44 -16.22
C ASN A 9 5.70 -15.13 -15.97
N ILE A 10 4.99 -14.01 -15.99
CA ILE A 10 5.57 -12.68 -15.79
C ILE A 10 4.90 -11.93 -14.67
N ALA A 11 5.68 -11.12 -13.96
CA ALA A 11 5.16 -10.07 -13.08
C ALA A 11 5.40 -8.70 -13.72
N ILE A 12 4.44 -7.79 -13.61
CA ILE A 12 4.61 -6.42 -14.08
C ILE A 12 4.93 -5.54 -12.89
N ILE A 13 6.11 -4.96 -12.89
CA ILE A 13 6.65 -4.07 -11.88
C ILE A 13 6.59 -2.64 -12.40
N ALA A 14 6.03 -1.72 -11.64
CA ALA A 14 5.99 -0.32 -12.01
C ALA A 14 5.89 0.58 -10.77
N HIS A 15 6.35 1.81 -10.89
CA HIS A 15 5.96 2.86 -9.97
C HIS A 15 4.48 3.23 -10.12
N VAL A 16 3.89 3.83 -9.08
CA VAL A 16 2.54 4.41 -9.15
C VAL A 16 2.50 5.41 -10.31
N ASP A 17 1.42 5.42 -11.06
CA ASP A 17 1.18 6.28 -12.23
C ASP A 17 2.07 6.04 -13.46
N HIS A 18 3.00 5.09 -13.49
CA HIS A 18 3.76 4.74 -14.70
C HIS A 18 2.91 4.04 -15.77
N GLY A 19 1.64 3.74 -15.50
CA GLY A 19 0.69 3.20 -16.46
C GLY A 19 0.57 1.68 -16.49
N LYS A 20 0.89 1.01 -15.39
CA LYS A 20 0.83 -0.46 -15.24
C LYS A 20 -0.56 -1.02 -15.58
N THR A 21 -1.61 -0.52 -14.93
CA THR A 21 -2.99 -0.98 -15.17
C THR A 21 -3.41 -0.75 -16.61
N THR A 22 -3.04 0.39 -17.20
CA THR A 22 -3.33 0.70 -18.62
C THR A 22 -2.62 -0.27 -19.56
N LEU A 23 -1.36 -0.63 -19.27
CA LEU A 23 -0.62 -1.60 -20.07
C LEU A 23 -1.27 -2.98 -20.01
N VAL A 24 -1.62 -3.46 -18.83
CA VAL A 24 -2.31 -4.75 -18.65
C VAL A 24 -3.65 -4.77 -19.38
N ASP A 25 -4.43 -3.69 -19.29
CA ASP A 25 -5.68 -3.55 -20.03
C ASP A 25 -5.49 -3.68 -21.54
N GLN A 26 -4.42 -3.08 -22.11
CA GLN A 26 -4.10 -3.21 -23.52
C GLN A 26 -3.67 -4.62 -23.91
N LEU A 27 -2.86 -5.28 -23.09
CA LEU A 27 -2.48 -6.67 -23.31
C LEU A 27 -3.71 -7.59 -23.31
N LEU A 28 -4.63 -7.41 -22.36
CA LEU A 28 -5.89 -8.16 -22.31
C LEU A 28 -6.79 -7.90 -23.52
N LYS A 29 -6.94 -6.62 -23.94
CA LYS A 29 -7.76 -6.24 -25.10
C LYS A 29 -7.22 -6.83 -26.40
N GLN A 30 -5.90 -6.73 -26.62
CA GLN A 30 -5.27 -7.12 -27.88
C GLN A 30 -4.98 -8.62 -27.98
N SER A 31 -4.97 -9.36 -26.86
CA SER A 31 -4.88 -10.83 -26.87
C SER A 31 -6.18 -11.55 -27.26
N GLY A 32 -7.29 -10.82 -27.46
CA GLY A 32 -8.59 -11.40 -27.84
C GLY A 32 -9.36 -12.06 -26.69
N VAL A 33 -9.00 -11.80 -25.45
CA VAL A 33 -9.71 -12.29 -24.24
C VAL A 33 -11.13 -11.74 -24.19
N PHE A 34 -11.35 -10.50 -24.67
CA PHE A 34 -12.66 -9.88 -24.71
C PHE A 34 -13.32 -10.05 -26.10
N ARG A 35 -14.65 -10.23 -26.11
CA ARG A 35 -15.41 -10.27 -27.36
C ARG A 35 -15.46 -8.87 -27.97
N ALA A 36 -15.47 -8.77 -29.30
CA ALA A 36 -15.46 -7.52 -30.05
C ALA A 36 -16.56 -6.50 -29.67
N ASN A 37 -17.65 -6.95 -29.04
CA ASN A 37 -18.79 -6.12 -28.60
C ASN A 37 -18.91 -6.00 -27.07
N GLU A 38 -17.91 -6.42 -26.30
CA GLU A 38 -17.93 -6.33 -24.85
C GLU A 38 -17.42 -4.93 -24.45
N ASN A 39 -18.29 -4.14 -23.82
CA ASN A 39 -17.85 -2.87 -23.22
C ASN A 39 -16.98 -3.18 -22.01
N VAL A 40 -15.69 -3.07 -22.19
CA VAL A 40 -14.70 -3.25 -21.12
C VAL A 40 -14.53 -1.92 -20.43
N GLU A 41 -14.87 -1.85 -19.14
CA GLU A 41 -14.56 -0.70 -18.30
C GLU A 41 -13.04 -0.49 -18.27
N GLU A 42 -12.59 0.75 -18.20
CA GLU A 42 -11.18 1.05 -17.96
C GLU A 42 -10.75 0.54 -16.57
N ARG A 43 -9.50 0.11 -16.43
CA ARG A 43 -8.94 -0.47 -15.20
C ARG A 43 -9.63 -1.77 -14.78
N VAL A 44 -9.73 -2.71 -15.71
CA VAL A 44 -10.39 -4.02 -15.49
C VAL A 44 -9.76 -4.82 -14.34
N MET A 45 -8.46 -4.65 -14.10
CA MET A 45 -7.74 -5.30 -13.00
C MET A 45 -8.05 -4.69 -11.63
N ASP A 46 -8.38 -3.41 -11.56
CA ASP A 46 -8.69 -2.71 -10.30
C ASP A 46 -10.13 -3.00 -9.86
N SER A 47 -10.38 -4.20 -9.32
CA SER A 47 -11.73 -4.63 -8.93
C SER A 47 -12.18 -4.08 -7.58
N ASN A 48 -11.27 -3.50 -6.78
CA ASN A 48 -11.57 -2.91 -5.48
C ASN A 48 -11.80 -1.39 -5.64
N ASP A 49 -12.88 -0.87 -5.06
CA ASP A 49 -13.19 0.56 -5.11
C ASP A 49 -12.05 1.42 -4.54
N LEU A 50 -11.33 0.93 -3.53
CA LEU A 50 -10.15 1.61 -2.96
C LEU A 50 -8.97 1.67 -3.94
N GLU A 51 -8.75 0.65 -4.75
CA GLU A 51 -7.71 0.66 -5.80
C GLU A 51 -8.05 1.72 -6.86
N ARG A 52 -9.33 1.77 -7.30
CA ARG A 52 -9.80 2.74 -8.28
C ARG A 52 -9.72 4.19 -7.78
N GLU A 53 -10.14 4.44 -6.52
CA GLU A 53 -10.12 5.77 -5.91
C GLU A 53 -8.70 6.30 -5.67
N ARG A 54 -7.79 5.41 -5.27
CA ARG A 54 -6.40 5.77 -4.94
C ARG A 54 -5.44 5.67 -6.13
N GLY A 55 -5.85 5.04 -7.21
CA GLY A 55 -5.02 4.80 -8.39
C GLY A 55 -3.84 3.84 -8.15
N ILE A 56 -3.90 2.99 -7.10
CA ILE A 56 -2.83 2.07 -6.74
C ILE A 56 -3.35 0.62 -6.71
N THR A 57 -2.52 -0.33 -7.13
CA THR A 57 -2.79 -1.76 -6.91
C THR A 57 -2.49 -2.11 -5.45
N ILE A 58 -3.46 -2.70 -4.76
CA ILE A 58 -3.34 -3.13 -3.36
C ILE A 58 -3.12 -4.64 -3.30
N LEU A 59 -3.90 -5.40 -4.08
CA LEU A 59 -3.85 -6.86 -4.11
C LEU A 59 -3.39 -7.36 -5.47
N SER A 60 -2.50 -8.33 -5.46
CA SER A 60 -2.06 -9.01 -6.67
C SER A 60 -3.17 -9.83 -7.30
N LYS A 61 -3.29 -9.76 -8.61
CA LYS A 61 -4.28 -10.54 -9.38
C LYS A 61 -3.61 -11.23 -10.56
N PRO A 62 -3.58 -12.57 -10.54
CA PRO A 62 -3.16 -13.31 -11.71
C PRO A 62 -4.20 -13.20 -12.82
N THR A 63 -3.72 -13.03 -14.04
CA THR A 63 -4.51 -13.13 -15.27
C THR A 63 -3.73 -13.93 -16.30
N ALA A 64 -4.38 -14.40 -17.34
CA ALA A 64 -3.72 -15.15 -18.40
C ALA A 64 -4.23 -14.75 -19.77
N VAL A 65 -3.32 -14.64 -20.72
CA VAL A 65 -3.62 -14.34 -22.12
C VAL A 65 -3.01 -15.42 -23.02
N MET A 66 -3.59 -15.60 -24.22
CA MET A 66 -3.04 -16.49 -25.23
C MET A 66 -2.44 -15.68 -26.37
N TYR A 67 -1.19 -15.93 -26.70
CA TYR A 67 -0.51 -15.32 -27.82
C TYR A 67 0.24 -16.36 -28.64
N ASN A 68 -0.10 -16.50 -29.93
CA ASN A 68 0.50 -17.47 -30.87
C ASN A 68 0.58 -18.93 -30.31
N GLY A 69 -0.41 -19.37 -29.55
CA GLY A 69 -0.45 -20.70 -28.93
C GLY A 69 0.36 -20.83 -27.63
N ILE A 70 0.98 -19.74 -27.16
CA ILE A 70 1.69 -19.66 -25.89
C ILE A 70 0.77 -18.99 -24.86
N LYS A 71 0.62 -19.62 -23.70
CA LYS A 71 -0.07 -19.03 -22.56
C LYS A 71 0.88 -18.11 -21.82
N ILE A 72 0.48 -16.86 -21.59
CA ILE A 72 1.23 -15.88 -20.79
C ILE A 72 0.41 -15.58 -19.54
N ASN A 73 0.89 -16.05 -18.40
CA ASN A 73 0.35 -15.66 -17.10
C ASN A 73 0.97 -14.32 -16.71
N ILE A 74 0.12 -13.35 -16.41
CA ILE A 74 0.52 -12.00 -15.99
C ILE A 74 0.06 -11.83 -14.54
N VAL A 75 1.00 -11.57 -13.65
CA VAL A 75 0.68 -11.28 -12.25
C VAL A 75 0.91 -9.78 -12.00
N ASP A 76 -0.16 -9.09 -11.68
CA ASP A 76 -0.11 -7.68 -11.34
C ASP A 76 0.51 -7.50 -9.94
N THR A 77 1.48 -6.59 -9.81
CA THR A 77 2.18 -6.35 -8.54
C THR A 77 1.79 -5.00 -7.94
N PRO A 78 1.60 -4.92 -6.61
CA PRO A 78 1.53 -3.64 -5.95
C PRO A 78 2.80 -2.81 -6.18
N GLY A 79 2.62 -1.52 -6.50
CA GLY A 79 3.74 -0.60 -6.72
C GLY A 79 4.30 0.02 -5.44
N HIS A 80 3.56 -0.03 -4.33
CA HIS A 80 3.94 0.64 -3.08
C HIS A 80 4.72 -0.29 -2.14
N ALA A 81 5.80 0.23 -1.52
CA ALA A 81 6.67 -0.54 -0.63
C ALA A 81 5.96 -1.17 0.59
N ASP A 82 4.86 -0.57 1.06
CA ASP A 82 4.04 -1.09 2.16
C ASP A 82 3.44 -2.47 1.85
N PHE A 83 3.35 -2.84 0.56
CA PHE A 83 2.87 -4.15 0.09
C PHE A 83 4.01 -5.08 -0.34
N GLY A 84 5.24 -4.83 0.10
CA GLY A 84 6.42 -5.61 -0.26
C GLY A 84 6.29 -7.12 -0.01
N GLY A 85 5.53 -7.54 1.01
CA GLY A 85 5.23 -8.95 1.24
C GLY A 85 4.41 -9.61 0.13
N GLU A 86 3.52 -8.85 -0.54
CA GLU A 86 2.81 -9.30 -1.73
C GLU A 86 3.80 -9.48 -2.89
N VAL A 87 4.68 -8.50 -3.09
CA VAL A 87 5.67 -8.51 -4.18
C VAL A 87 6.59 -9.72 -4.08
N GLU A 88 7.13 -10.04 -2.89
CA GLU A 88 8.01 -11.19 -2.68
C GLU A 88 7.34 -12.51 -3.07
N ARG A 89 6.07 -12.67 -2.72
CA ARG A 89 5.28 -13.88 -3.04
C ARG A 89 4.99 -14.00 -4.54
N ILE A 90 4.70 -12.87 -5.20
CA ILE A 90 4.45 -12.84 -6.63
C ILE A 90 5.70 -13.25 -7.40
N LEU A 91 6.85 -12.70 -7.01
CA LEU A 91 8.12 -12.99 -7.67
C LEU A 91 8.51 -14.48 -7.63
N GLN A 92 8.01 -15.23 -6.64
CA GLN A 92 8.17 -16.69 -6.59
C GLN A 92 7.34 -17.43 -7.63
N MET A 93 6.20 -16.87 -8.05
CA MET A 93 5.32 -17.51 -9.02
C MET A 93 5.72 -17.28 -10.47
N VAL A 94 6.69 -16.40 -10.74
CA VAL A 94 7.03 -15.96 -12.11
C VAL A 94 8.45 -16.33 -12.50
N ASP A 95 8.69 -16.38 -13.80
CA ASP A 95 10.00 -16.71 -14.39
C ASP A 95 10.77 -15.44 -14.83
N GLY A 96 10.05 -14.34 -15.05
CA GLY A 96 10.65 -13.05 -15.38
C GLY A 96 9.78 -11.88 -14.98
N VAL A 97 10.32 -10.68 -15.11
CA VAL A 97 9.67 -9.44 -14.72
C VAL A 97 9.66 -8.44 -15.88
N VAL A 98 8.53 -7.78 -16.07
CA VAL A 98 8.41 -6.63 -16.96
C VAL A 98 8.51 -5.38 -16.12
N LEU A 99 9.62 -4.66 -16.25
CA LEU A 99 9.89 -3.40 -15.57
C LEU A 99 9.35 -2.25 -16.39
N LEU A 100 8.25 -1.64 -15.92
CA LEU A 100 7.62 -0.51 -16.61
C LEU A 100 8.11 0.80 -16.02
N VAL A 101 8.72 1.64 -16.86
CA VAL A 101 9.27 2.96 -16.48
C VAL A 101 8.63 4.03 -17.34
N ASP A 102 8.26 5.16 -16.74
CA ASP A 102 7.78 6.34 -17.46
C ASP A 102 8.96 7.01 -18.17
N ALA A 103 8.86 7.20 -19.49
CA ALA A 103 9.91 7.80 -20.31
C ALA A 103 10.21 9.29 -20.00
N PHE A 104 9.35 9.94 -19.21
CA PHE A 104 9.56 11.32 -18.73
C PHE A 104 10.11 11.34 -17.30
N GLU A 105 9.53 10.58 -16.39
CA GLU A 105 9.89 10.59 -14.95
C GLU A 105 11.16 9.78 -14.66
N GLY A 106 11.40 8.70 -15.41
CA GLY A 106 12.57 7.84 -15.20
C GLY A 106 12.41 6.86 -14.03
N CYS A 107 13.54 6.43 -13.46
CA CYS A 107 13.58 5.46 -12.37
C CYS A 107 13.15 6.07 -11.03
N MET A 108 12.10 5.51 -10.42
CA MET A 108 11.55 5.96 -9.15
C MET A 108 11.89 4.99 -7.99
N PRO A 109 11.92 5.47 -6.72
CA PRO A 109 12.37 4.66 -5.57
C PRO A 109 11.62 3.34 -5.35
N GLN A 110 10.33 3.30 -5.62
CA GLN A 110 9.53 2.09 -5.48
C GLN A 110 9.94 1.01 -6.48
N THR A 111 10.30 1.41 -7.70
CA THR A 111 10.89 0.56 -8.73
C THR A 111 12.16 -0.12 -8.22
N ARG A 112 13.03 0.63 -7.54
CA ARG A 112 14.28 0.16 -6.94
C ARG A 112 14.06 -1.00 -5.96
N PHE A 113 13.08 -0.88 -5.05
CA PHE A 113 12.79 -1.92 -4.07
C PHE A 113 12.37 -3.24 -4.74
N VAL A 114 11.40 -3.16 -5.65
CA VAL A 114 10.87 -4.36 -6.31
C VAL A 114 11.91 -4.99 -7.25
N LEU A 115 12.66 -4.16 -7.97
CA LEU A 115 13.73 -4.61 -8.85
C LEU A 115 14.85 -5.31 -8.06
N LYS A 116 15.30 -4.75 -6.93
CA LYS A 116 16.29 -5.39 -6.04
C LYS A 116 15.87 -6.81 -5.63
N LYS A 117 14.58 -6.98 -5.29
CA LYS A 117 14.03 -8.30 -4.93
C LYS A 117 13.98 -9.24 -6.13
N ALA A 118 13.60 -8.74 -7.31
CA ALA A 118 13.53 -9.53 -8.54
C ALA A 118 14.93 -10.03 -8.97
N LEU A 119 15.92 -9.13 -8.98
CA LEU A 119 17.32 -9.47 -9.30
C LEU A 119 17.90 -10.48 -8.29
N GLY A 120 17.65 -10.30 -7.00
CA GLY A 120 18.08 -11.24 -5.95
C GLY A 120 17.43 -12.63 -6.03
N LEU A 121 16.36 -12.79 -6.81
CA LEU A 121 15.69 -14.06 -7.11
C LEU A 121 15.99 -14.56 -8.53
N ASP A 122 17.03 -14.05 -9.17
CA ASP A 122 17.48 -14.41 -10.54
C ASP A 122 16.35 -14.33 -11.59
N LYS A 123 15.43 -13.36 -11.45
CA LYS A 123 14.36 -13.17 -12.44
C LYS A 123 14.88 -12.38 -13.64
N LYS A 124 14.60 -12.88 -14.87
CA LYS A 124 14.99 -12.20 -16.10
C LYS A 124 14.18 -10.92 -16.28
N PRO A 125 14.82 -9.75 -16.39
CA PRO A 125 14.12 -8.48 -16.60
C PRO A 125 13.87 -8.21 -18.08
N LEU A 126 12.71 -7.62 -18.40
CA LEU A 126 12.37 -6.98 -19.66
C LEU A 126 11.94 -5.55 -19.35
N VAL A 127 12.61 -4.55 -19.89
CA VAL A 127 12.32 -3.14 -19.63
C VAL A 127 11.33 -2.61 -20.64
N VAL A 128 10.30 -1.92 -20.17
CA VAL A 128 9.31 -1.24 -21.02
C VAL A 128 9.29 0.23 -20.66
N LEU A 129 9.72 1.09 -21.58
CA LEU A 129 9.61 2.54 -21.45
C LEU A 129 8.25 2.99 -21.95
N ASN A 130 7.38 3.36 -21.04
CA ASN A 130 6.01 3.78 -21.33
C ASN A 130 5.87 5.29 -21.43
N LYS A 131 4.76 5.72 -22.03
CA LYS A 131 4.42 7.13 -22.25
C LYS A 131 5.41 7.88 -23.16
N ILE A 132 5.97 7.19 -24.14
CA ILE A 132 6.84 7.80 -25.16
C ILE A 132 6.13 8.86 -26.00
N ASP A 133 4.79 8.84 -26.02
CA ASP A 133 3.91 9.84 -26.64
C ASP A 133 3.87 11.18 -25.87
N ARG A 134 4.38 11.23 -24.63
CA ARG A 134 4.33 12.42 -23.79
C ARG A 134 5.35 13.46 -24.26
N PRO A 135 4.94 14.74 -24.42
CA PRO A 135 5.88 15.83 -24.70
C PRO A 135 6.96 15.92 -23.61
N GLY A 136 8.23 15.93 -24.01
CA GLY A 136 9.38 15.93 -23.10
C GLY A 136 9.81 14.56 -22.62
N ALA A 137 9.29 13.47 -23.20
CA ALA A 137 9.86 12.14 -23.00
C ALA A 137 11.35 12.11 -23.42
N ARG A 138 12.19 11.43 -22.62
CA ARG A 138 13.64 11.33 -22.78
C ARG A 138 14.10 9.86 -22.75
N PRO A 139 13.67 9.04 -23.72
CA PRO A 139 13.84 7.61 -23.66
C PRO A 139 15.32 7.15 -23.56
N GLU A 140 16.25 7.80 -24.25
CA GLU A 140 17.68 7.44 -24.19
C GLU A 140 18.25 7.64 -22.78
N GLU A 141 18.03 8.81 -22.18
CA GLU A 141 18.48 9.12 -20.81
C GLU A 141 17.87 8.17 -19.78
N VAL A 142 16.60 7.80 -19.96
CA VAL A 142 15.91 6.89 -19.03
C VAL A 142 16.46 5.46 -19.16
N VAL A 143 16.88 5.01 -20.34
CA VAL A 143 17.61 3.72 -20.50
C VAL A 143 18.90 3.73 -19.69
N ASP A 144 19.68 4.82 -19.78
CA ASP A 144 20.93 4.98 -19.01
C ASP A 144 20.64 5.00 -17.50
N GLU A 145 19.59 5.71 -17.05
CA GLU A 145 19.17 5.69 -15.64
C GLU A 145 18.76 4.28 -15.16
N VAL A 146 18.10 3.49 -16.02
CA VAL A 146 17.76 2.09 -15.72
C VAL A 146 19.04 1.26 -15.60
N LEU A 147 19.98 1.41 -16.51
CA LEU A 147 21.25 0.68 -16.49
C LEU A 147 22.06 1.01 -15.22
N ASP A 148 22.16 2.29 -14.87
CA ASP A 148 22.82 2.73 -13.64
C ASP A 148 22.17 2.12 -12.41
N LEU A 149 20.83 2.08 -12.39
CA LEU A 149 20.07 1.45 -11.30
C LEU A 149 20.38 -0.05 -11.18
N PHE A 150 20.47 -0.79 -12.30
CA PHE A 150 20.81 -2.21 -12.30
C PHE A 150 22.21 -2.45 -11.74
N ILE A 151 23.19 -1.64 -12.19
CA ILE A 151 24.58 -1.70 -11.69
C ILE A 151 24.62 -1.43 -10.16
N GLU A 152 23.92 -0.41 -9.71
CA GLU A 152 23.86 -0.05 -8.28
C GLU A 152 23.21 -1.14 -7.43
N LEU A 153 22.23 -1.85 -7.96
CA LEU A 153 21.56 -2.97 -7.29
C LEU A 153 22.36 -4.28 -7.33
N GLY A 154 23.52 -4.28 -8.03
CA GLY A 154 24.42 -5.43 -8.11
C GLY A 154 23.93 -6.49 -9.10
N ALA A 155 23.29 -6.09 -10.20
CA ALA A 155 22.91 -6.98 -11.29
C ALA A 155 24.15 -7.66 -11.89
N ASP A 156 24.01 -8.92 -12.30
CA ASP A 156 25.04 -9.67 -13.00
C ASP A 156 25.09 -9.32 -14.51
N GLU A 157 26.09 -9.85 -15.24
CA GLU A 157 26.28 -9.57 -16.67
C GLU A 157 25.05 -9.94 -17.51
N ASP A 158 24.40 -11.07 -17.21
CA ASP A 158 23.21 -11.54 -17.94
C ASP A 158 21.97 -10.66 -17.65
N GLN A 159 21.91 -10.06 -16.47
CA GLN A 159 20.83 -9.14 -16.06
C GLN A 159 21.03 -7.73 -16.61
N LEU A 160 22.29 -7.31 -16.86
CA LEU A 160 22.61 -6.01 -17.49
C LEU A 160 22.31 -5.99 -18.99
N GLU A 161 22.26 -7.15 -19.64
CA GLU A 161 21.83 -7.29 -21.04
C GLU A 161 20.31 -7.40 -21.13
N PHE A 162 19.58 -6.43 -20.56
CA PHE A 162 18.12 -6.42 -20.61
C PHE A 162 17.60 -5.87 -21.94
N PRO A 163 16.57 -6.49 -22.54
CA PRO A 163 15.88 -5.95 -23.70
C PRO A 163 15.01 -4.74 -23.32
N VAL A 164 14.91 -3.77 -24.22
CA VAL A 164 14.08 -2.56 -24.05
C VAL A 164 12.99 -2.52 -25.10
N ILE A 165 11.76 -2.29 -24.68
CA ILE A 165 10.59 -2.03 -25.53
C ILE A 165 10.03 -0.66 -25.21
N TYR A 166 9.71 0.10 -26.23
CA TYR A 166 9.10 1.44 -26.11
C TYR A 166 7.59 1.35 -26.31
N ALA A 167 6.79 1.97 -25.44
CA ALA A 167 5.34 1.82 -25.48
C ALA A 167 4.58 3.12 -25.20
N SER A 168 3.39 3.24 -25.80
CA SER A 168 2.32 4.08 -25.32
C SER A 168 1.15 3.20 -24.94
N ALA A 169 1.05 2.88 -23.65
CA ALA A 169 -0.07 2.08 -23.15
C ALA A 169 -1.42 2.78 -23.37
N ARG A 170 -1.46 4.12 -23.34
CA ARG A 170 -2.65 4.91 -23.62
C ARG A 170 -3.13 4.72 -25.06
N ASP A 171 -2.23 4.81 -26.00
CA ASP A 171 -2.55 4.73 -27.44
C ASP A 171 -2.54 3.27 -27.95
N GLY A 172 -2.10 2.31 -27.12
CA GLY A 172 -2.22 0.87 -27.35
C GLY A 172 -1.18 0.29 -28.31
N TYR A 173 0.05 0.83 -28.33
CA TYR A 173 1.11 0.31 -29.17
C TYR A 173 2.45 0.14 -28.42
N ALA A 174 3.30 -0.70 -28.97
CA ALA A 174 4.70 -0.91 -28.57
C ALA A 174 5.61 -0.96 -29.81
N SER A 175 6.90 -0.67 -29.63
CA SER A 175 7.92 -0.68 -30.67
C SER A 175 9.28 -1.08 -30.10
N GLU A 176 10.16 -1.67 -30.92
CA GLU A 176 11.56 -1.88 -30.58
C GLU A 176 12.42 -0.62 -30.79
N ASP A 177 11.91 0.35 -31.55
CA ASP A 177 12.55 1.65 -31.80
C ASP A 177 11.57 2.79 -31.47
N TYR A 178 11.97 3.72 -30.59
CA TYR A 178 11.12 4.82 -30.18
C TYR A 178 10.91 5.90 -31.26
N HIS A 179 11.75 5.89 -32.32
CA HIS A 179 11.57 6.76 -33.49
C HIS A 179 10.49 6.25 -34.44
N GLU A 180 10.15 4.97 -34.37
CA GLU A 180 9.13 4.33 -35.20
C GLU A 180 7.93 3.94 -34.34
N PRO A 181 6.85 4.76 -34.30
CA PRO A 181 5.67 4.43 -33.52
C PRO A 181 5.03 3.13 -34.01
N GLY A 182 4.79 2.22 -33.06
CA GLY A 182 4.12 0.96 -33.31
C GLY A 182 2.64 1.12 -33.65
N THR A 183 2.00 0.04 -34.05
CA THR A 183 0.56 -0.01 -34.38
C THR A 183 -0.26 -0.81 -33.35
N ASP A 184 0.39 -1.75 -32.68
CA ASP A 184 -0.22 -2.65 -31.70
C ASP A 184 0.81 -3.10 -30.64
N MET A 185 0.38 -3.95 -29.68
CA MET A 185 1.25 -4.47 -28.59
C MET A 185 2.03 -5.72 -29.00
N LYS A 186 1.99 -6.16 -30.25
CA LYS A 186 2.72 -7.37 -30.68
C LYS A 186 4.22 -7.34 -30.37
N PRO A 187 4.98 -6.23 -30.60
CA PRO A 187 6.39 -6.19 -30.25
C PRO A 187 6.66 -6.54 -28.77
N LEU A 188 5.79 -6.11 -27.87
CA LEU A 188 5.89 -6.46 -26.46
C LEU A 188 5.57 -7.95 -26.20
N PHE A 189 4.55 -8.51 -26.84
CA PHE A 189 4.25 -9.94 -26.74
C PHE A 189 5.41 -10.79 -27.28
N ASP A 190 5.97 -10.43 -28.44
CA ASP A 190 7.10 -11.13 -29.04
C ASP A 190 8.34 -11.07 -28.15
N ALA A 191 8.62 -9.91 -27.54
CA ALA A 191 9.69 -9.75 -26.56
C ALA A 191 9.48 -10.63 -25.32
N ILE A 192 8.27 -10.67 -24.75
CA ILE A 192 7.95 -11.54 -23.60
C ILE A 192 8.20 -13.00 -23.95
N VAL A 193 7.73 -13.47 -25.09
CA VAL A 193 7.90 -14.87 -25.52
C VAL A 193 9.36 -15.22 -25.78
N LYS A 194 10.14 -14.30 -26.35
CA LYS A 194 11.55 -14.51 -26.71
C LYS A 194 12.48 -14.44 -25.50
N GLU A 195 12.32 -13.45 -24.65
CA GLU A 195 13.30 -13.09 -23.63
C GLU A 195 13.00 -13.71 -22.26
N ILE A 196 11.72 -13.90 -21.91
CA ILE A 196 11.38 -14.52 -20.63
C ILE A 196 11.52 -16.05 -20.75
N PRO A 197 12.27 -16.70 -19.84
CA PRO A 197 12.47 -18.14 -19.89
C PRO A 197 11.14 -18.90 -19.68
N ALA A 198 11.02 -20.03 -20.37
CA ALA A 198 9.95 -20.98 -20.13
C ALA A 198 10.18 -21.73 -18.80
N PRO A 199 9.12 -22.11 -18.06
CA PRO A 199 9.26 -22.90 -16.84
C PRO A 199 10.04 -24.20 -17.08
N GLN A 200 10.98 -24.50 -16.17
CA GLN A 200 11.85 -25.68 -16.24
C GLN A 200 11.70 -26.51 -14.96
N GLY A 201 11.66 -27.84 -15.08
CA GLY A 201 11.56 -28.73 -13.93
C GLY A 201 11.31 -30.18 -14.33
N ASP A 202 10.82 -31.00 -13.40
CA ASP A 202 10.45 -32.38 -13.63
C ASP A 202 8.92 -32.52 -13.73
N MET A 203 8.41 -32.72 -14.95
CA MET A 203 6.97 -32.91 -15.19
C MET A 203 6.45 -34.26 -14.69
N ASN A 204 7.30 -35.26 -14.56
CA ASN A 204 6.96 -36.63 -14.19
C ASN A 204 7.18 -36.93 -12.70
N GLY A 205 7.77 -36.01 -11.96
CA GLY A 205 8.01 -36.13 -10.53
C GLY A 205 6.74 -36.03 -9.69
N GLY A 206 6.88 -36.28 -8.40
CA GLY A 206 5.79 -36.07 -7.43
C GLY A 206 5.37 -34.60 -7.37
N LEU A 207 4.08 -34.35 -7.19
CA LEU A 207 3.52 -33.00 -7.12
C LEU A 207 4.22 -32.15 -6.04
N GLN A 208 4.62 -30.96 -6.43
CA GLN A 208 4.97 -29.84 -5.54
C GLN A 208 4.22 -28.60 -6.01
N LEU A 209 3.33 -28.08 -5.18
CA LEU A 209 2.55 -26.85 -5.43
C LEU A 209 2.73 -25.91 -4.25
N LEU A 210 3.46 -24.83 -4.46
CA LEU A 210 3.70 -23.79 -3.46
C LEU A 210 2.52 -22.81 -3.44
N ILE A 211 1.95 -22.58 -2.27
CA ILE A 211 0.85 -21.62 -2.08
C ILE A 211 1.44 -20.25 -1.77
N SER A 212 1.25 -19.32 -2.68
CA SER A 212 1.77 -17.95 -2.59
C SER A 212 0.71 -16.92 -2.22
N ASN A 213 -0.58 -17.22 -2.46
CA ASN A 213 -1.67 -16.32 -2.10
C ASN A 213 -2.92 -17.11 -1.65
N ILE A 214 -3.80 -16.46 -0.91
CA ILE A 214 -5.09 -17.02 -0.49
C ILE A 214 -6.20 -16.08 -0.90
N ASP A 215 -7.22 -16.66 -1.51
CA ASP A 215 -8.48 -16.01 -1.80
C ASP A 215 -9.62 -16.70 -1.04
N SER A 216 -10.77 -16.08 -0.99
CA SER A 216 -11.95 -16.65 -0.34
C SER A 216 -13.18 -16.48 -1.22
N ASP A 217 -13.93 -17.56 -1.36
CA ASP A 217 -15.23 -17.56 -2.01
C ASP A 217 -16.33 -17.91 -1.01
N LYS A 218 -17.50 -17.28 -1.15
CA LYS A 218 -18.62 -17.48 -0.21
C LYS A 218 -19.18 -18.91 -0.21
N PHE A 219 -19.00 -19.64 -1.31
CA PHE A 219 -19.54 -21.00 -1.50
C PHE A 219 -18.49 -22.09 -1.35
N VAL A 220 -17.25 -21.79 -1.75
CA VAL A 220 -16.15 -22.76 -1.80
C VAL A 220 -15.23 -22.65 -0.59
N GLY A 221 -15.27 -21.51 0.13
CA GLY A 221 -14.41 -21.23 1.27
C GLY A 221 -13.03 -20.71 0.85
N ARG A 222 -11.98 -21.13 1.56
CA ARG A 222 -10.59 -20.72 1.26
C ARG A 222 -10.11 -21.37 -0.04
N ILE A 223 -9.42 -20.58 -0.85
CA ILE A 223 -8.83 -20.98 -2.13
C ILE A 223 -7.35 -20.63 -2.08
N GLY A 224 -6.49 -21.65 -2.13
CA GLY A 224 -5.05 -21.43 -2.26
C GLY A 224 -4.70 -21.11 -3.72
N VAL A 225 -3.92 -20.04 -3.94
CA VAL A 225 -3.37 -19.68 -5.24
C VAL A 225 -1.86 -19.93 -5.21
N GLY A 226 -1.36 -20.70 -6.17
CA GLY A 226 0.05 -21.06 -6.18
C GLY A 226 0.53 -21.56 -7.53
N ARG A 227 1.83 -21.86 -7.59
CA ARG A 227 2.50 -22.37 -8.77
C ARG A 227 2.86 -23.84 -8.59
N VAL A 228 2.63 -24.64 -9.62
CA VAL A 228 3.12 -26.02 -9.70
C VAL A 228 4.61 -25.99 -10.05
N GLU A 229 5.46 -26.33 -9.09
CA GLU A 229 6.91 -26.31 -9.26
C GLU A 229 7.45 -27.65 -9.80
N ARG A 230 6.71 -28.74 -9.58
CA ARG A 230 7.05 -30.08 -10.05
C ARG A 230 5.78 -30.94 -10.20
N GLY A 231 5.81 -31.83 -11.17
CA GLY A 231 4.77 -32.85 -11.37
C GLY A 231 3.47 -32.31 -11.91
N THR A 232 2.38 -32.96 -11.54
CA THR A 232 1.02 -32.66 -12.03
C THR A 232 0.01 -32.69 -10.90
N ALA A 233 -0.74 -31.61 -10.74
CA ALA A 233 -1.93 -31.56 -9.90
C ALA A 233 -3.17 -32.01 -10.68
N LYS A 234 -4.06 -32.76 -10.04
CA LYS A 234 -5.31 -33.26 -10.64
C LYS A 234 -6.52 -32.90 -9.80
N ASN A 235 -7.62 -32.63 -10.45
CA ASN A 235 -8.91 -32.44 -9.81
C ASN A 235 -9.29 -33.70 -9.02
N GLY A 236 -9.73 -33.58 -7.77
CA GLY A 236 -10.07 -34.70 -6.90
C GLY A 236 -8.89 -35.49 -6.30
N GLN A 237 -7.64 -35.08 -6.51
CA GLN A 237 -6.44 -35.78 -6.05
C GLN A 237 -6.30 -35.75 -4.52
N ALA A 238 -5.94 -36.91 -3.94
CA ALA A 238 -5.44 -36.98 -2.57
C ALA A 238 -3.99 -36.48 -2.53
N ALA A 239 -3.68 -35.65 -1.54
CA ALA A 239 -2.39 -34.99 -1.41
C ALA A 239 -2.01 -34.78 0.07
N VAL A 240 -0.79 -34.33 0.32
CA VAL A 240 -0.30 -33.95 1.65
C VAL A 240 -0.04 -32.44 1.66
N LEU A 241 -0.65 -31.74 2.59
CA LEU A 241 -0.33 -30.36 2.91
C LEU A 241 0.84 -30.35 3.90
N CYS A 242 1.94 -29.71 3.53
CA CYS A 242 3.10 -29.49 4.39
C CYS A 242 3.02 -28.08 4.95
N HIS A 243 2.82 -27.97 6.27
CA HIS A 243 2.77 -26.70 6.96
C HIS A 243 4.17 -26.10 7.17
N THR A 244 4.23 -24.80 7.35
CA THR A 244 5.49 -24.05 7.56
C THR A 244 6.18 -24.40 8.90
N ASP A 245 5.47 -24.98 9.85
CA ASP A 245 6.01 -25.49 11.13
C ASP A 245 6.61 -26.91 11.01
N GLY A 246 6.59 -27.51 9.81
CA GLY A 246 7.08 -28.86 9.54
C GLY A 246 6.06 -29.98 9.80
N THR A 247 4.85 -29.66 10.23
CA THR A 247 3.77 -30.64 10.37
C THR A 247 3.15 -30.96 8.99
N THR A 248 2.50 -32.10 8.86
CA THR A 248 1.85 -32.52 7.62
C THR A 248 0.42 -32.95 7.87
N GLN A 249 -0.46 -32.70 6.89
CA GLN A 249 -1.88 -33.05 6.93
C GLN A 249 -2.29 -33.70 5.60
N ASN A 250 -3.02 -34.83 5.68
CA ASN A 250 -3.63 -35.43 4.50
C ASN A 250 -4.81 -34.59 4.05
N VAL A 251 -4.81 -34.19 2.80
CA VAL A 251 -5.82 -33.31 2.20
C VAL A 251 -6.32 -33.87 0.87
N ARG A 252 -7.38 -33.27 0.34
CA ARG A 252 -7.86 -33.56 -1.00
C ARG A 252 -8.08 -32.25 -1.76
N ILE A 253 -7.52 -32.15 -2.95
CA ILE A 253 -7.82 -31.07 -3.91
C ILE A 253 -9.24 -31.34 -4.42
N ALA A 254 -10.24 -30.63 -3.91
CA ALA A 254 -11.62 -30.85 -4.33
C ALA A 254 -11.85 -30.32 -5.74
N LYS A 255 -11.32 -29.12 -6.06
CA LYS A 255 -11.37 -28.53 -7.38
C LYS A 255 -10.09 -27.78 -7.69
N LEU A 256 -9.73 -27.80 -8.97
CA LEU A 256 -8.56 -27.13 -9.54
C LEU A 256 -9.03 -26.13 -10.60
N TYR A 257 -8.49 -24.91 -10.56
CA TYR A 257 -8.83 -23.86 -11.52
C TYR A 257 -7.56 -23.26 -12.11
N GLN A 258 -7.66 -22.84 -13.36
CA GLN A 258 -6.66 -22.00 -14.05
C GLN A 258 -7.27 -20.64 -14.40
N PHE A 259 -6.41 -19.68 -14.75
CA PHE A 259 -6.85 -18.38 -15.23
C PHE A 259 -7.00 -18.39 -16.75
N GLU A 260 -8.13 -17.84 -17.22
CA GLU A 260 -8.38 -17.48 -18.62
C GLU A 260 -8.89 -16.04 -18.64
N GLY A 261 -8.07 -15.12 -19.10
CA GLY A 261 -8.28 -13.72 -18.81
C GLY A 261 -8.35 -13.49 -17.31
N LEU A 262 -9.40 -12.81 -16.85
CA LEU A 262 -9.66 -12.53 -15.44
C LEU A 262 -10.48 -13.62 -14.74
N LYS A 263 -10.96 -14.62 -15.48
CA LYS A 263 -11.87 -15.63 -14.94
C LYS A 263 -11.09 -16.86 -14.49
N ARG A 264 -11.58 -17.48 -13.41
CA ARG A 264 -11.14 -18.81 -12.98
C ARG A 264 -11.97 -19.85 -13.70
N VAL A 265 -11.31 -20.71 -14.42
CA VAL A 265 -11.93 -21.82 -15.16
C VAL A 265 -11.50 -23.13 -14.55
N GLU A 266 -12.46 -24.01 -14.23
CA GLU A 266 -12.16 -25.33 -13.70
C GLU A 266 -11.40 -26.16 -14.73
N CYS A 267 -10.33 -26.84 -14.29
CA CYS A 267 -9.51 -27.70 -15.14
C CYS A 267 -9.30 -29.07 -14.48
N ASP A 268 -9.10 -30.10 -15.30
CA ASP A 268 -8.87 -31.45 -14.81
C ASP A 268 -7.45 -31.64 -14.29
N THR A 269 -6.47 -30.98 -14.92
CA THR A 269 -5.06 -31.14 -14.63
C THR A 269 -4.30 -29.81 -14.78
N ALA A 270 -3.25 -29.66 -13.98
CA ALA A 270 -2.28 -28.59 -14.11
C ALA A 270 -0.86 -29.15 -13.87
N THR A 271 0.11 -28.68 -14.64
CA THR A 271 1.46 -29.22 -14.61
C THR A 271 2.50 -28.14 -14.33
N LEU A 272 3.76 -28.53 -14.28
CA LEU A 272 4.91 -27.65 -14.09
C LEU A 272 4.72 -26.24 -14.68
N GLY A 273 4.91 -25.22 -13.87
CA GLY A 273 4.82 -23.81 -14.22
C GLY A 273 3.40 -23.23 -14.18
N ASP A 274 2.33 -24.04 -14.15
CA ASP A 274 0.98 -23.52 -14.10
C ASP A 274 0.71 -22.76 -12.79
N ILE A 275 0.13 -21.56 -12.90
CA ILE A 275 -0.44 -20.81 -11.78
C ILE A 275 -1.88 -21.23 -11.64
N VAL A 276 -2.22 -21.81 -10.49
CA VAL A 276 -3.52 -22.46 -10.24
C VAL A 276 -4.16 -22.01 -8.95
N CYS A 277 -5.48 -22.20 -8.89
CA CYS A 277 -6.25 -22.08 -7.66
C CYS A 277 -6.72 -23.46 -7.22
N VAL A 278 -6.53 -23.79 -5.94
CA VAL A 278 -6.97 -25.05 -5.34
C VAL A 278 -8.00 -24.81 -4.25
N SER A 279 -9.04 -25.62 -4.23
CA SER A 279 -10.10 -25.56 -3.21
C SER A 279 -10.30 -26.91 -2.52
N GLY A 280 -10.98 -26.89 -1.37
CA GLY A 280 -11.25 -28.10 -0.56
C GLY A 280 -10.23 -28.34 0.54
N VAL A 281 -9.20 -27.51 0.67
CA VAL A 281 -8.20 -27.54 1.74
C VAL A 281 -8.52 -26.39 2.71
N GLN A 282 -9.23 -26.70 3.82
CA GLN A 282 -9.79 -25.67 4.72
C GLN A 282 -8.71 -24.87 5.46
N ASP A 283 -7.63 -25.54 5.88
CA ASP A 283 -6.59 -24.94 6.74
C ASP A 283 -5.35 -24.48 5.94
N ILE A 284 -5.49 -24.33 4.63
CA ILE A 284 -4.40 -23.92 3.74
C ILE A 284 -3.94 -22.50 4.06
N ASN A 285 -2.63 -22.31 4.19
CA ASN A 285 -1.99 -21.03 4.45
C ASN A 285 -0.93 -20.69 3.39
N ILE A 286 -0.54 -19.43 3.37
CA ILE A 286 0.51 -18.95 2.49
C ILE A 286 1.86 -19.50 2.93
N GLY A 287 2.67 -19.94 1.96
CA GLY A 287 3.99 -20.55 2.20
C GLY A 287 3.94 -22.05 2.41
N GLU A 288 2.76 -22.66 2.46
CA GLU A 288 2.59 -24.10 2.57
C GLU A 288 2.74 -24.78 1.20
N THR A 289 3.18 -26.03 1.19
CA THR A 289 3.37 -26.80 -0.04
C THR A 289 2.38 -27.97 -0.06
N ILE A 290 1.64 -28.10 -1.15
CA ILE A 290 0.86 -29.31 -1.43
C ILE A 290 1.73 -30.30 -2.20
N CYS A 291 1.97 -31.47 -1.62
CA CYS A 291 2.79 -32.54 -2.18
C CYS A 291 1.94 -33.77 -2.52
N SER A 292 2.42 -34.61 -3.44
CA SER A 292 1.87 -35.96 -3.64
C SER A 292 2.20 -36.86 -2.44
N ASN A 293 1.35 -37.87 -2.17
CA ASN A 293 1.51 -38.77 -1.01
C ASN A 293 2.80 -39.62 -1.07
N ASP A 294 3.30 -39.87 -2.26
CA ASP A 294 4.50 -40.69 -2.52
C ASP A 294 5.80 -39.88 -2.49
N CYS A 295 5.72 -38.56 -2.50
CA CYS A 295 6.88 -37.67 -2.51
C CYS A 295 6.57 -36.39 -1.72
N VAL A 296 6.79 -36.43 -0.40
CA VAL A 296 6.51 -35.32 0.52
C VAL A 296 7.80 -34.52 0.70
N GLU A 297 7.97 -33.49 -0.13
CA GLU A 297 9.13 -32.60 -0.12
C GLU A 297 8.65 -31.15 -0.13
N PRO A 298 8.48 -30.50 1.04
CA PRO A 298 8.05 -29.11 1.11
C PRO A 298 9.11 -28.17 0.51
N LEU A 299 8.63 -27.14 -0.18
CA LEU A 299 9.48 -26.07 -0.69
C LEU A 299 9.86 -25.10 0.44
N PRO A 300 11.05 -24.48 0.37
CA PRO A 300 11.45 -23.50 1.38
C PRO A 300 10.52 -22.28 1.32
N PHE A 301 10.03 -21.88 2.50
CA PHE A 301 9.26 -20.65 2.63
C PHE A 301 10.20 -19.45 2.68
N VAL A 302 9.96 -18.46 1.82
CA VAL A 302 10.67 -17.18 1.92
C VAL A 302 10.07 -16.37 3.06
N LYS A 303 10.91 -16.08 4.04
CA LYS A 303 10.51 -15.26 5.19
C LYS A 303 10.15 -13.86 4.72
N ILE A 304 8.88 -13.51 4.88
CA ILE A 304 8.37 -12.16 4.58
C ILE A 304 8.97 -11.19 5.60
N ASP A 305 9.38 -10.02 5.14
CA ASP A 305 9.90 -8.97 6.02
C ASP A 305 8.90 -8.61 7.13
N GLU A 306 9.39 -8.34 8.30
CA GLU A 306 8.57 -8.07 9.48
C GLU A 306 7.91 -6.68 9.41
N PRO A 307 6.75 -6.49 10.09
CA PRO A 307 6.11 -5.19 10.23
C PRO A 307 7.04 -4.12 10.82
N THR A 308 6.95 -2.90 10.34
CA THR A 308 7.76 -1.75 10.81
C THR A 308 6.95 -0.73 11.61
N VAL A 309 5.62 -0.72 11.45
CA VAL A 309 4.70 0.23 12.10
C VAL A 309 3.60 -0.52 12.82
N SER A 310 3.19 -0.04 13.98
CA SER A 310 2.07 -0.58 14.76
C SER A 310 1.15 0.51 15.24
N MET A 311 -0.14 0.18 15.42
CA MET A 311 -1.13 1.05 16.05
C MET A 311 -2.15 0.22 16.83
N ASN A 312 -2.86 0.87 17.76
CA ASN A 312 -3.91 0.23 18.52
C ASN A 312 -5.26 0.46 17.85
N PHE A 313 -6.01 -0.63 17.65
CA PHE A 313 -7.42 -0.64 17.31
C PHE A 313 -8.23 -0.84 18.58
N ILE A 314 -9.13 0.08 18.87
CA ILE A 314 -9.82 0.19 20.15
C ILE A 314 -11.32 0.25 19.90
N VAL A 315 -12.10 -0.42 20.72
CA VAL A 315 -13.57 -0.28 20.69
C VAL A 315 -13.96 1.17 20.87
N ASN A 316 -14.90 1.67 20.07
CA ASN A 316 -15.37 3.05 20.20
C ASN A 316 -16.12 3.23 21.54
N ASN A 317 -15.61 4.10 22.39
CA ASN A 317 -16.21 4.51 23.66
C ASN A 317 -16.51 6.01 23.72
N SER A 318 -16.63 6.65 22.54
CA SER A 318 -17.01 8.06 22.45
C SER A 318 -18.47 8.27 22.86
N PRO A 319 -18.89 9.52 23.17
CA PRO A 319 -20.30 9.83 23.42
C PRO A 319 -21.23 9.56 22.23
N PHE A 320 -20.69 9.36 21.04
CA PHE A 320 -21.44 9.03 19.83
C PHE A 320 -21.32 7.54 19.41
N ALA A 321 -20.68 6.72 20.23
CA ALA A 321 -20.51 5.30 19.96
C ALA A 321 -21.83 4.58 19.67
N GLY A 322 -21.84 3.73 18.63
CA GLY A 322 -22.98 2.90 18.23
C GLY A 322 -24.10 3.65 17.51
N ARG A 323 -23.87 4.90 17.09
CA ARG A 323 -24.89 5.67 16.33
C ARG A 323 -24.85 5.39 14.83
N GLU A 324 -23.67 5.10 14.28
CA GLU A 324 -23.43 5.03 12.84
C GLU A 324 -22.99 3.64 12.40
N GLY A 325 -22.22 2.91 13.22
CA GLY A 325 -21.71 1.60 12.89
C GLY A 325 -22.65 0.45 13.29
N LYS A 326 -22.62 -0.62 12.48
CA LYS A 326 -23.33 -1.87 12.77
C LYS A 326 -22.52 -2.78 13.70
N TYR A 327 -21.20 -2.81 13.51
CA TYR A 327 -20.28 -3.68 14.26
C TYR A 327 -19.44 -2.82 15.20
N VAL A 328 -19.82 -2.80 16.48
CA VAL A 328 -19.30 -1.86 17.49
C VAL A 328 -18.70 -2.55 18.72
N THR A 329 -18.76 -3.89 18.80
CA THR A 329 -18.33 -4.64 19.97
C THR A 329 -16.90 -5.13 19.86
N SER A 330 -16.25 -5.38 21.01
CA SER A 330 -14.89 -5.97 21.09
C SER A 330 -14.81 -7.28 20.30
N ARG A 331 -15.82 -8.13 20.41
CA ARG A 331 -15.92 -9.39 19.68
C ARG A 331 -15.92 -9.18 18.16
N ASN A 332 -16.76 -8.25 17.67
CA ASN A 332 -16.82 -7.95 16.24
C ASN A 332 -15.46 -7.46 15.72
N LEU A 333 -14.82 -6.56 16.48
CA LEU A 333 -13.51 -6.00 16.12
C LEU A 333 -12.44 -7.10 16.11
N ARG A 334 -12.40 -7.94 17.15
CA ARG A 334 -11.49 -9.09 17.26
C ARG A 334 -11.64 -10.04 16.08
N ASP A 335 -12.86 -10.55 15.87
CA ASP A 335 -13.14 -11.54 14.83
C ASP A 335 -12.76 -11.01 13.44
N ARG A 336 -12.99 -9.72 13.18
CA ARG A 336 -12.63 -9.07 11.92
C ARG A 336 -11.13 -8.94 11.72
N LEU A 337 -10.40 -8.49 12.76
CA LEU A 337 -8.94 -8.33 12.71
C LEU A 337 -8.22 -9.68 12.57
N PHE A 338 -8.66 -10.70 13.31
CA PHE A 338 -8.08 -12.04 13.19
C PHE A 338 -8.41 -12.72 11.86
N LYS A 339 -9.56 -12.44 11.27
CA LYS A 339 -9.87 -12.89 9.92
C LYS A 339 -8.97 -12.23 8.86
N GLU A 340 -8.56 -10.98 9.05
CA GLU A 340 -7.68 -10.28 8.11
C GLU A 340 -6.32 -10.96 7.99
N ILE A 341 -5.72 -11.39 9.08
CA ILE A 341 -4.40 -12.05 9.07
C ILE A 341 -4.41 -13.43 8.38
N GLU A 342 -5.59 -14.02 8.15
CA GLU A 342 -5.70 -15.27 7.39
C GLU A 342 -5.32 -15.08 5.92
N THR A 343 -5.56 -13.90 5.36
CA THR A 343 -5.26 -13.55 3.97
C THR A 343 -4.10 -12.57 3.83
N ASN A 344 -3.85 -11.75 4.83
CA ASN A 344 -2.82 -10.72 4.84
C ASN A 344 -1.69 -11.08 5.81
N VAL A 345 -0.70 -11.85 5.32
CA VAL A 345 0.43 -12.34 6.13
C VAL A 345 1.42 -11.26 6.53
N ALA A 346 1.40 -10.09 5.89
CA ALA A 346 2.22 -8.93 6.26
C ALA A 346 1.65 -8.17 7.46
N LEU A 347 0.45 -8.53 7.93
CA LEU A 347 -0.21 -7.96 9.08
C LEU A 347 -0.03 -8.88 10.31
N ARG A 348 0.18 -8.28 11.47
CA ARG A 348 0.19 -9.00 12.75
C ARG A 348 -0.85 -8.36 13.67
N VAL A 349 -1.66 -9.19 14.33
CA VAL A 349 -2.64 -8.76 15.32
C VAL A 349 -2.32 -9.42 16.66
N GLU A 350 -2.19 -8.62 17.70
CA GLU A 350 -1.88 -9.07 19.06
C GLU A 350 -2.96 -8.54 20.02
N GLU A 351 -3.43 -9.42 20.91
CA GLU A 351 -4.28 -9.00 22.03
C GLU A 351 -3.43 -8.22 23.05
N THR A 352 -4.02 -7.23 23.68
CA THR A 352 -3.37 -6.45 24.73
C THR A 352 -3.94 -6.80 26.10
N ASP A 353 -3.42 -6.22 27.17
CA ASP A 353 -3.96 -6.38 28.53
C ASP A 353 -5.42 -5.87 28.64
N SER A 354 -5.87 -5.08 27.69
CA SER A 354 -7.26 -4.60 27.61
C SER A 354 -8.06 -5.40 26.59
N ALA A 355 -9.18 -5.99 27.01
CA ALA A 355 -10.06 -6.75 26.13
C ALA A 355 -10.67 -5.93 24.97
N ASP A 356 -10.63 -4.61 25.07
CA ASP A 356 -11.18 -3.67 24.08
C ASP A 356 -10.11 -3.07 23.16
N THR A 357 -8.85 -3.54 23.25
CA THR A 357 -7.72 -2.97 22.49
C THR A 357 -6.91 -4.08 21.85
N PHE A 358 -6.67 -3.96 20.55
CA PHE A 358 -5.85 -4.85 19.74
C PHE A 358 -4.69 -4.08 19.14
N LYS A 359 -3.48 -4.59 19.28
CA LYS A 359 -2.31 -4.03 18.61
C LYS A 359 -2.21 -4.64 17.23
N VAL A 360 -2.25 -3.79 16.23
CA VAL A 360 -2.14 -4.18 14.82
C VAL A 360 -0.85 -3.61 14.26
N SER A 361 -0.03 -4.48 13.66
CA SER A 361 1.27 -4.14 13.09
C SER A 361 1.26 -4.44 11.61
N GLY A 362 1.77 -3.50 10.80
CA GLY A 362 1.86 -3.58 9.35
C GLY A 362 3.18 -3.01 8.83
N ARG A 363 3.37 -3.09 7.52
CA ARG A 363 4.61 -2.63 6.88
C ARG A 363 4.77 -1.12 6.83
N GLY A 364 3.64 -0.38 6.77
CA GLY A 364 3.64 1.07 6.70
C GLY A 364 2.29 1.67 7.07
N GLU A 365 2.23 3.01 7.08
CA GLU A 365 1.00 3.75 7.40
C GLU A 365 -0.10 3.53 6.37
N LEU A 366 0.25 3.44 5.09
CA LEU A 366 -0.72 3.20 4.02
C LEU A 366 -1.38 1.84 4.16
N HIS A 367 -0.62 0.79 4.50
CA HIS A 367 -1.15 -0.56 4.73
C HIS A 367 -2.22 -0.55 5.84
N LEU A 368 -1.92 0.11 6.97
CA LEU A 368 -2.87 0.23 8.09
C LEU A 368 -4.07 1.13 7.75
N SER A 369 -3.88 2.22 7.01
CA SER A 369 -4.98 3.11 6.59
C SER A 369 -5.96 2.43 5.64
N ILE A 370 -5.47 1.56 4.76
CA ILE A 370 -6.31 0.74 3.87
C ILE A 370 -7.16 -0.25 4.68
N LEU A 371 -6.56 -0.91 5.69
CA LEU A 371 -7.33 -1.77 6.60
C LEU A 371 -8.44 -0.99 7.31
N ILE A 372 -8.13 0.18 7.85
CA ILE A 372 -9.10 1.06 8.53
C ILE A 372 -10.25 1.43 7.58
N GLU A 373 -9.91 1.88 6.37
CA GLU A 373 -10.93 2.30 5.40
C GLU A 373 -11.78 1.12 4.90
N THR A 374 -11.17 -0.06 4.71
CA THR A 374 -11.89 -1.29 4.36
C THR A 374 -12.90 -1.66 5.46
N MET A 375 -12.49 -1.63 6.73
CA MET A 375 -13.37 -1.92 7.85
C MET A 375 -14.48 -0.88 7.99
N ARG A 376 -14.17 0.42 7.77
CA ARG A 376 -15.15 1.51 7.76
C ARG A 376 -16.27 1.25 6.74
N ARG A 377 -15.92 0.87 5.50
CA ARG A 377 -16.88 0.53 4.42
C ARG A 377 -17.67 -0.75 4.70
N GLN A 378 -17.15 -1.63 5.55
CA GLN A 378 -17.85 -2.82 6.04
C GLN A 378 -18.78 -2.56 7.23
N ASN A 379 -19.07 -1.28 7.56
CA ASN A 379 -19.92 -0.84 8.67
C ASN A 379 -19.36 -1.13 10.07
N TYR A 380 -18.02 -1.20 10.22
CA TYR A 380 -17.38 -1.23 11.53
C TYR A 380 -17.23 0.18 12.10
N GLU A 381 -17.34 0.27 13.41
CA GLU A 381 -17.10 1.50 14.19
C GLU A 381 -16.08 1.21 15.29
N PHE A 382 -14.97 1.93 15.29
CA PHE A 382 -13.86 1.72 16.21
C PHE A 382 -13.02 3.00 16.33
N GLN A 383 -11.99 2.95 17.17
CA GLN A 383 -11.00 4.02 17.31
C GLN A 383 -9.61 3.49 17.04
N VAL A 384 -8.72 4.38 16.59
CA VAL A 384 -7.32 4.04 16.40
C VAL A 384 -6.40 5.05 17.07
N SER A 385 -5.27 4.57 17.55
CA SER A 385 -4.20 5.42 18.08
C SER A 385 -3.30 5.94 16.95
N ARG A 386 -2.43 6.89 17.28
CA ARG A 386 -1.33 7.28 16.40
C ARG A 386 -0.47 6.07 16.03
N PRO A 387 -0.06 5.94 14.75
CA PRO A 387 0.94 4.95 14.34
C PRO A 387 2.27 5.16 15.07
N GLN A 388 2.92 4.06 15.44
CA GLN A 388 4.24 4.07 16.11
C GLN A 388 5.17 3.11 15.39
N VAL A 389 6.43 3.48 15.22
CA VAL A 389 7.44 2.59 14.66
C VAL A 389 7.77 1.46 15.63
N ILE A 390 8.03 0.28 15.08
CA ILE A 390 8.44 -0.90 15.85
C ILE A 390 9.96 -0.88 16.00
N THR A 391 10.42 -0.67 17.22
CA THR A 391 11.85 -0.71 17.56
C THR A 391 12.27 -2.13 17.94
N LYS A 392 13.55 -2.47 17.72
CA LYS A 392 14.13 -3.78 18.02
C LYS A 392 15.38 -3.67 18.90
N MET A 393 15.59 -4.63 19.77
CA MET A 393 16.86 -4.79 20.48
C MET A 393 17.79 -5.66 19.63
N ILE A 394 18.87 -5.07 19.11
CA ILE A 394 19.91 -5.77 18.34
C ILE A 394 21.24 -5.54 19.08
N ASP A 395 21.94 -6.60 19.41
CA ASP A 395 23.22 -6.55 20.16
C ASP A 395 23.17 -5.68 21.43
N GLY A 396 22.02 -5.74 22.14
CA GLY A 396 21.81 -4.99 23.38
C GLY A 396 21.58 -3.48 23.21
N LYS A 397 21.44 -3.00 21.98
CA LYS A 397 21.10 -1.60 21.66
C LYS A 397 19.73 -1.50 21.02
N LEU A 398 19.02 -0.43 21.34
CA LEU A 398 17.75 -0.12 20.69
C LEU A 398 17.98 0.32 19.26
N HIS A 399 17.32 -0.33 18.30
CA HIS A 399 17.34 0.01 16.88
C HIS A 399 15.95 0.43 16.41
N GLU A 400 15.91 1.31 15.43
CA GLU A 400 14.71 1.81 14.80
C GLU A 400 14.75 1.61 13.27
N PRO A 401 13.58 1.49 12.61
CA PRO A 401 13.52 1.34 11.17
C PRO A 401 13.95 2.63 10.47
N MET A 402 14.74 2.49 9.42
CA MET A 402 15.25 3.56 8.56
C MET A 402 14.60 3.50 7.19
N GLU A 403 14.43 4.66 6.59
CA GLU A 403 13.93 4.83 5.23
C GLU A 403 15.03 5.46 4.35
N PHE A 404 15.15 4.94 3.14
CA PHE A 404 15.83 5.64 2.04
C PHE A 404 14.82 6.58 1.39
N LEU A 405 15.08 7.88 1.48
CA LEU A 405 14.19 8.94 1.05
C LEU A 405 14.78 9.64 -0.17
N ILE A 406 14.02 9.76 -1.23
CA ILE A 406 14.34 10.54 -2.42
C ILE A 406 13.38 11.73 -2.53
N ILE A 407 13.95 12.88 -2.77
CA ILE A 407 13.23 14.13 -2.96
C ILE A 407 13.67 14.80 -4.25
N GLU A 408 12.72 15.28 -5.01
CA GLU A 408 12.94 16.14 -6.17
C GLU A 408 12.20 17.45 -5.95
N VAL A 409 12.94 18.55 -5.92
CA VAL A 409 12.38 19.88 -5.68
C VAL A 409 13.10 20.93 -6.54
N PRO A 410 12.37 21.98 -7.00
CA PRO A 410 13.02 23.16 -7.56
C PRO A 410 14.06 23.73 -6.59
N ASP A 411 15.19 24.20 -7.10
CA ASP A 411 16.35 24.69 -6.32
C ASP A 411 15.98 25.68 -5.22
N THR A 412 14.92 26.46 -5.42
CA THR A 412 14.42 27.44 -4.47
C THR A 412 13.92 26.84 -3.15
N TYR A 413 13.54 25.56 -3.14
CA TYR A 413 12.98 24.88 -1.97
C TYR A 413 13.96 23.95 -1.25
N VAL A 414 15.18 23.81 -1.77
CA VAL A 414 16.21 22.94 -1.19
C VAL A 414 16.53 23.31 0.26
N GLY A 415 16.71 24.60 0.55
CA GLY A 415 17.06 25.08 1.89
C GLY A 415 16.05 24.66 2.97
N PRO A 416 14.76 25.01 2.84
CA PRO A 416 13.71 24.60 3.79
C PRO A 416 13.60 23.08 3.97
N VAL A 417 13.72 22.31 2.88
CA VAL A 417 13.67 20.82 2.92
C VAL A 417 14.84 20.26 3.73
N MET A 418 16.06 20.72 3.45
CA MET A 418 17.29 20.31 4.16
C MET A 418 17.22 20.61 5.65
N GLU A 419 16.76 21.79 6.05
CA GLU A 419 16.62 22.20 7.45
C GLU A 419 15.64 21.28 8.19
N LYS A 420 14.46 21.04 7.61
CA LYS A 420 13.43 20.20 8.22
C LYS A 420 13.85 18.75 8.33
N LEU A 421 14.43 18.17 7.29
CA LEU A 421 14.89 16.78 7.34
C LEU A 421 16.06 16.60 8.31
N GLY A 422 16.98 17.57 8.39
CA GLY A 422 18.06 17.55 9.38
C GLY A 422 17.52 17.55 10.82
N SER A 423 16.49 18.36 11.12
CA SER A 423 15.83 18.38 12.44
C SER A 423 15.14 17.05 12.77
N ARG A 424 14.70 16.32 11.77
CA ARG A 424 14.07 14.99 11.85
C ARG A 424 15.09 13.83 11.79
N LYS A 425 16.40 14.12 11.97
CA LYS A 425 17.49 13.14 11.96
C LYS A 425 17.75 12.47 10.61
N GLY A 426 17.39 13.15 9.51
CA GLY A 426 17.78 12.75 8.17
C GLY A 426 19.27 12.98 7.92
N GLU A 427 19.95 12.01 7.35
CA GLU A 427 21.34 12.05 6.92
C GLU A 427 21.39 12.14 5.40
N LEU A 428 22.02 13.19 4.88
CA LEU A 428 22.19 13.39 3.45
C LEU A 428 23.15 12.34 2.90
N ILE A 429 22.71 11.59 1.89
CA ILE A 429 23.52 10.60 1.16
C ILE A 429 24.10 11.25 -0.10
N ASN A 430 23.22 11.84 -0.91
CA ASN A 430 23.59 12.42 -2.20
C ASN A 430 22.72 13.63 -2.53
N MET A 431 23.26 14.55 -3.33
CA MET A 431 22.53 15.69 -3.85
C MET A 431 23.12 16.13 -5.19
N GLY A 432 22.27 16.29 -6.18
CA GLY A 432 22.67 16.72 -7.51
C GLY A 432 21.58 17.55 -8.19
N THR A 433 21.95 18.56 -8.95
CA THR A 433 21.01 19.37 -9.74
C THR A 433 20.88 18.75 -11.12
N ARG A 434 19.63 18.50 -11.56
CA ARG A 434 19.30 18.03 -12.90
C ARG A 434 19.06 19.22 -13.84
N GLU A 435 19.05 18.96 -15.15
CA GLU A 435 18.67 19.97 -16.13
C GLU A 435 17.25 20.50 -15.85
N GLY A 436 17.05 21.81 -15.93
CA GLY A 436 15.76 22.45 -15.62
C GLY A 436 15.62 23.04 -14.22
N GLY A 437 16.70 23.07 -13.38
CA GLY A 437 16.68 23.72 -12.06
C GLY A 437 15.91 22.92 -11.01
N VAL A 438 15.91 21.59 -11.13
CA VAL A 438 15.37 20.65 -10.15
C VAL A 438 16.52 19.93 -9.46
N THR A 439 16.56 20.01 -8.12
CA THR A 439 17.54 19.29 -7.32
C THR A 439 16.98 17.94 -6.89
N HIS A 440 17.74 16.90 -7.15
CA HIS A 440 17.54 15.55 -6.65
C HIS A 440 18.33 15.37 -5.35
N ILE A 441 17.68 14.89 -4.30
CA ILE A 441 18.27 14.78 -2.95
C ILE A 441 17.93 13.40 -2.39
N GLU A 442 18.94 12.69 -1.89
CA GLU A 442 18.80 11.39 -1.25
C GLU A 442 19.16 11.48 0.23
N PHE A 443 18.28 10.95 1.06
CA PHE A 443 18.46 10.90 2.51
C PHE A 443 18.30 9.49 3.06
N ARG A 444 18.97 9.24 4.17
CA ARG A 444 18.64 8.15 5.08
C ARG A 444 18.04 8.74 6.35
N ILE A 445 16.82 8.35 6.69
CA ILE A 445 16.05 8.97 7.76
C ILE A 445 15.30 7.92 8.59
N PRO A 446 15.17 8.07 9.93
CA PRO A 446 14.29 7.22 10.72
C PRO A 446 12.84 7.28 10.21
N SER A 447 12.15 6.14 10.08
CA SER A 447 10.76 6.09 9.61
C SER A 447 9.85 7.03 10.40
N ARG A 448 10.05 7.15 11.74
CA ARG A 448 9.31 8.11 12.57
C ARG A 448 9.60 9.57 12.23
N GLY A 449 10.72 9.87 11.58
CA GLY A 449 11.06 11.22 11.10
C GLY A 449 10.20 11.64 9.91
N LEU A 450 9.69 10.70 9.12
CA LEU A 450 8.80 10.96 7.99
C LEU A 450 7.32 11.06 8.41
N MET A 451 6.96 10.51 9.57
CA MET A 451 5.59 10.60 10.08
C MET A 451 5.14 12.05 10.21
N GLY A 452 4.04 12.40 9.51
CA GLY A 452 3.50 13.76 9.48
C GLY A 452 4.36 14.78 8.70
N TYR A 453 5.39 14.35 7.95
CA TYR A 453 6.21 15.28 7.17
C TYR A 453 5.61 15.63 5.81
N ARG A 454 4.87 14.71 5.18
CA ARG A 454 4.34 14.91 3.83
C ARG A 454 3.49 16.18 3.65
N PRO A 455 2.53 16.52 4.54
CA PRO A 455 1.78 17.77 4.44
C PRO A 455 2.66 19.02 4.60
N GLU A 456 3.66 18.96 5.48
CA GLU A 456 4.62 20.06 5.64
C GLU A 456 5.46 20.25 4.38
N PHE A 457 5.97 19.15 3.83
CA PHE A 457 6.74 19.14 2.59
C PHE A 457 5.96 19.76 1.41
N LEU A 458 4.70 19.36 1.23
CA LEU A 458 3.84 19.93 0.17
C LEU A 458 3.59 21.43 0.39
N THR A 459 3.47 21.86 1.64
CA THR A 459 3.31 23.28 1.97
C THR A 459 4.60 24.07 1.69
N ASP A 460 5.75 23.56 2.10
CA ASP A 460 7.05 24.21 1.93
C ASP A 460 7.48 24.31 0.46
N THR A 461 7.07 23.33 -0.36
CA THR A 461 7.39 23.28 -1.79
C THR A 461 6.27 23.86 -2.66
N ASN A 462 5.20 24.41 -2.06
CA ASN A 462 3.99 24.87 -2.78
C ASN A 462 3.41 23.80 -3.74
N GLY A 463 3.54 22.51 -3.36
CA GLY A 463 3.11 21.38 -4.17
C GLY A 463 4.02 21.01 -5.34
N ASN A 464 5.18 21.67 -5.51
CA ASN A 464 6.12 21.41 -6.62
C ASN A 464 7.21 20.38 -6.27
N GLY A 465 7.13 19.75 -5.11
CA GLY A 465 8.08 18.72 -4.70
C GLY A 465 7.53 17.32 -4.85
N ILE A 466 8.39 16.38 -5.24
CA ILE A 466 8.12 14.93 -5.24
C ILE A 466 8.90 14.32 -4.08
N MET A 467 8.25 13.46 -3.31
CA MET A 467 8.84 12.78 -2.16
C MET A 467 8.45 11.30 -2.18
N ASN A 468 9.45 10.44 -2.24
CA ASN A 468 9.30 8.99 -2.20
C ASN A 468 10.26 8.39 -1.19
N HIS A 469 9.85 7.33 -0.50
CA HIS A 469 10.70 6.63 0.45
C HIS A 469 10.46 5.13 0.42
N VAL A 470 11.46 4.38 0.91
CA VAL A 470 11.41 2.92 1.00
C VAL A 470 12.18 2.48 2.24
N PHE A 471 11.70 1.42 2.90
CA PHE A 471 12.38 0.83 4.05
C PHE A 471 13.80 0.34 3.69
N ASP A 472 14.81 0.75 4.50
CA ASP A 472 16.24 0.49 4.26
C ASP A 472 16.94 -0.20 5.44
N GLY A 473 16.19 -0.90 6.28
CA GLY A 473 16.75 -1.68 7.39
C GLY A 473 16.60 -1.04 8.76
N TYR A 474 17.40 -1.51 9.73
CA TYR A 474 17.39 -1.05 11.12
C TYR A 474 18.74 -0.45 11.49
N GLU A 475 18.71 0.71 12.15
CA GLU A 475 19.90 1.36 12.73
C GLU A 475 19.70 1.69 14.22
N PRO A 476 20.79 1.94 14.96
CA PRO A 476 20.69 2.41 16.35
C PRO A 476 19.81 3.65 16.47
N TYR A 477 18.97 3.68 17.50
CA TYR A 477 18.03 4.76 17.77
C TYR A 477 18.72 6.14 17.83
N LYS A 478 18.28 7.08 16.98
CA LYS A 478 18.92 8.41 16.78
C LYS A 478 18.45 9.50 17.75
N GLY A 479 17.82 9.12 18.86
CA GLY A 479 17.35 10.07 19.87
C GLY A 479 15.96 10.65 19.56
N GLU A 480 15.49 11.60 20.34
CA GLU A 480 14.15 12.17 20.20
C GLU A 480 14.00 13.02 18.93
N ILE A 481 12.83 12.93 18.30
CA ILE A 481 12.40 13.74 17.16
C ILE A 481 11.11 14.43 17.56
N VAL A 482 11.07 15.76 17.46
CA VAL A 482 9.85 16.53 17.65
C VAL A 482 9.10 16.56 16.32
N THR A 483 8.01 15.78 16.23
CA THR A 483 7.26 15.63 14.98
C THR A 483 6.05 16.55 14.86
N ARG A 484 5.57 17.12 15.97
CA ARG A 484 4.40 17.99 15.98
C ARG A 484 4.68 19.31 16.70
N HIS A 485 4.48 20.41 15.98
CA HIS A 485 4.67 21.77 16.49
C HIS A 485 3.33 22.50 16.77
N GLN A 486 2.19 21.89 16.41
CA GLN A 486 0.86 22.48 16.54
C GLN A 486 0.05 21.76 17.60
N GLY A 487 -0.69 22.51 18.43
CA GLY A 487 -1.66 21.96 19.37
C GLY A 487 -3.03 21.72 18.75
N SER A 488 -3.96 21.16 19.52
CA SER A 488 -5.34 20.93 19.12
C SER A 488 -6.28 22.02 19.66
N LEU A 489 -7.27 22.42 18.85
CA LEU A 489 -8.46 23.12 19.32
C LEU A 489 -9.48 22.06 19.77
N ILE A 490 -9.84 22.07 21.05
CA ILE A 490 -10.64 21.03 21.70
C ILE A 490 -12.00 21.59 22.07
N ALA A 491 -13.08 20.90 21.70
CA ALA A 491 -14.44 21.26 22.08
C ALA A 491 -14.62 21.23 23.60
N PHE A 492 -15.20 22.31 24.15
CA PHE A 492 -15.41 22.50 25.58
C PHE A 492 -16.60 21.69 26.11
N GLU A 493 -17.65 21.57 25.32
CA GLU A 493 -18.93 20.96 25.73
C GLU A 493 -19.55 20.14 24.59
N THR A 494 -20.50 19.30 24.94
CA THR A 494 -21.30 18.53 23.98
C THR A 494 -22.46 19.38 23.47
N GLY A 495 -22.64 19.42 22.14
CA GLY A 495 -23.71 20.21 21.51
C GLY A 495 -23.57 20.22 19.99
N GLU A 496 -24.17 21.21 19.37
CA GLU A 496 -24.08 21.48 17.93
C GLU A 496 -23.30 22.79 17.70
N THR A 497 -22.40 22.79 16.74
CA THR A 497 -21.60 23.97 16.42
C THR A 497 -22.44 25.09 15.83
N VAL A 498 -22.20 26.30 16.26
CA VAL A 498 -22.89 27.49 15.78
C VAL A 498 -21.90 28.51 15.20
N THR A 499 -22.35 29.31 14.22
CA THR A 499 -21.51 30.30 13.53
C THR A 499 -20.78 31.23 14.50
N TYR A 500 -21.44 31.70 15.56
CA TYR A 500 -20.84 32.59 16.56
C TYR A 500 -19.71 31.94 17.35
N GLY A 501 -19.91 30.70 17.79
CA GLY A 501 -18.87 29.92 18.49
C GLY A 501 -17.67 29.62 17.60
N LEU A 502 -17.92 29.23 16.34
CA LEU A 502 -16.87 28.97 15.35
C LEU A 502 -16.10 30.24 14.97
N TYR A 503 -16.77 31.39 14.85
CA TYR A 503 -16.13 32.68 14.58
C TYR A 503 -15.10 33.04 15.65
N ALA A 504 -15.44 32.87 16.92
CA ALA A 504 -14.53 33.08 18.03
C ALA A 504 -13.38 32.03 18.09
N ALA A 505 -13.64 30.81 17.61
CA ALA A 505 -12.65 29.74 17.58
C ALA A 505 -11.63 29.87 16.42
N GLN A 506 -12.06 30.39 15.25
CA GLN A 506 -11.16 30.58 14.10
C GLN A 506 -10.03 31.60 14.35
N GLU A 507 -10.22 32.55 15.29
CA GLU A 507 -9.15 33.47 15.71
C GLU A 507 -8.00 32.76 16.44
N ARG A 508 -8.25 31.52 16.94
CA ARG A 508 -7.30 30.72 17.69
C ARG A 508 -6.60 29.66 16.86
N GLY A 509 -7.07 29.44 15.63
CA GLY A 509 -6.47 28.48 14.72
C GLY A 509 -7.40 28.05 13.59
N ARG A 510 -6.93 27.07 12.81
CA ARG A 510 -7.62 26.53 11.64
C ARG A 510 -8.67 25.52 12.09
N LEU A 511 -9.91 25.67 11.61
CA LEU A 511 -11.02 24.77 11.95
C LEU A 511 -11.11 23.59 10.96
N PHE A 512 -11.54 22.42 11.48
CA PHE A 512 -11.79 21.19 10.71
C PHE A 512 -13.27 20.95 10.45
N ILE A 513 -14.16 21.67 11.14
CA ILE A 513 -15.61 21.50 11.08
C ILE A 513 -16.32 22.81 10.81
N GLY A 514 -17.48 22.73 10.17
CA GLY A 514 -18.36 23.85 9.91
C GLY A 514 -19.51 23.99 10.93
N PRO A 515 -20.45 24.94 10.71
CA PRO A 515 -21.64 25.10 11.55
C PRO A 515 -22.62 23.94 11.36
N GLY A 516 -23.42 23.65 12.39
CA GLY A 516 -24.43 22.58 12.37
C GLY A 516 -23.87 21.17 12.59
N VAL A 517 -22.62 21.04 12.99
CA VAL A 517 -21.97 19.74 13.22
C VAL A 517 -22.11 19.36 14.70
N PRO A 518 -22.58 18.14 15.02
CA PRO A 518 -22.59 17.63 16.38
C PRO A 518 -21.16 17.44 16.91
N VAL A 519 -20.91 17.90 18.13
CA VAL A 519 -19.61 17.75 18.81
C VAL A 519 -19.83 17.29 20.25
N TYR A 520 -18.79 16.72 20.85
CA TYR A 520 -18.77 16.35 22.26
C TYR A 520 -17.53 16.92 22.97
N GLU A 521 -17.59 17.04 24.30
CA GLU A 521 -16.44 17.47 25.10
C GLU A 521 -15.21 16.59 24.80
N GLY A 522 -14.08 17.22 24.50
CA GLY A 522 -12.83 16.52 24.18
C GLY A 522 -12.66 16.16 22.70
N MET A 523 -13.64 16.42 21.83
CA MET A 523 -13.50 16.29 20.38
C MET A 523 -12.57 17.39 19.85
N ILE A 524 -11.67 17.03 18.91
CA ILE A 524 -10.76 17.97 18.25
C ILE A 524 -11.50 18.60 17.07
N VAL A 525 -11.59 19.92 17.08
CA VAL A 525 -12.36 20.71 16.11
C VAL A 525 -11.47 21.60 15.22
N GLY A 526 -10.17 21.62 15.48
CA GLY A 526 -9.21 22.40 14.71
C GLY A 526 -7.78 22.26 15.20
N ALA A 527 -6.84 22.92 14.51
CA ALA A 527 -5.43 23.02 14.85
C ALA A 527 -5.10 24.41 15.42
N SER A 528 -4.35 24.43 16.53
CA SER A 528 -3.76 25.67 17.09
C SER A 528 -2.42 25.94 16.42
N PRO A 529 -2.07 27.19 16.07
CA PRO A 529 -0.72 27.53 15.60
C PRO A 529 0.35 27.43 16.70
N LYS A 530 -0.07 27.35 17.98
CA LYS A 530 0.82 27.13 19.12
C LYS A 530 0.95 25.64 19.42
N SER A 531 2.01 25.24 20.08
CA SER A 531 2.23 23.84 20.51
C SER A 531 1.26 23.37 21.61
N GLU A 532 0.61 24.30 22.30
CA GLU A 532 -0.32 23.98 23.38
C GLU A 532 -1.75 23.77 22.86
N ASP A 533 -2.45 22.83 23.48
CA ASP A 533 -3.88 22.58 23.24
C ASP A 533 -4.73 23.71 23.81
N ILE A 534 -5.71 24.14 23.04
CA ILE A 534 -6.62 25.20 23.43
C ILE A 534 -8.07 24.66 23.46
N THR A 535 -8.71 24.80 24.60
CA THR A 535 -10.16 24.46 24.70
C THR A 535 -10.98 25.64 24.20
N VAL A 536 -11.90 25.37 23.27
CA VAL A 536 -12.75 26.37 22.61
C VAL A 536 -14.23 25.99 22.75
N ASN A 537 -15.13 26.98 22.93
CA ASN A 537 -16.54 26.73 22.94
C ASN A 537 -17.18 27.05 21.58
N VAL A 538 -17.32 26.00 20.76
CA VAL A 538 -17.88 26.08 19.40
C VAL A 538 -19.42 26.03 19.38
N CYS A 539 -20.05 25.70 20.54
CA CYS A 539 -21.50 25.63 20.71
C CYS A 539 -22.10 26.96 21.27
N LYS A 540 -21.23 27.95 21.59
CA LYS A 540 -21.62 29.19 22.19
C LYS A 540 -22.53 30.01 21.27
N LYS A 541 -23.78 30.23 21.68
CA LYS A 541 -24.75 31.10 20.99
C LYS A 541 -24.51 32.57 21.33
N LYS A 542 -24.84 33.47 20.39
CA LYS A 542 -24.84 34.92 20.65
C LYS A 542 -25.93 35.24 21.67
N HIS A 543 -25.59 35.87 22.78
CA HIS A 543 -26.61 36.42 23.69
C HIS A 543 -27.23 37.63 23.02
N ILE A 544 -28.53 37.55 22.75
CA ILE A 544 -29.31 38.68 22.26
C ILE A 544 -29.58 39.57 23.47
N THR A 545 -28.88 40.70 23.60
CA THR A 545 -29.20 41.74 24.56
C THR A 545 -30.10 42.78 23.89
N ASN A 546 -31.21 43.11 24.56
CA ASN A 546 -32.29 43.97 24.05
C ASN A 546 -31.92 45.46 23.88
N THR A 547 -30.66 45.84 23.63
CA THR A 547 -30.25 47.23 23.50
C THR A 547 -29.46 47.48 22.22
N ARG A 548 -30.12 48.17 21.28
CA ARG A 548 -29.56 49.04 20.23
C ARG A 548 -28.37 48.50 19.41
N ALA A 549 -28.64 47.78 18.37
CA ALA A 549 -27.98 47.87 17.06
C ALA A 549 -28.57 46.80 16.11
N SER A 550 -29.82 46.94 15.72
CA SER A 550 -30.43 46.11 14.66
C SER A 550 -29.94 46.49 13.24
N GLY A 551 -28.96 47.39 13.14
CA GLY A 551 -28.47 47.90 11.86
C GLY A 551 -27.02 47.56 11.49
N SER A 552 -26.25 46.87 12.34
CA SER A 552 -24.85 46.54 12.08
C SER A 552 -24.45 45.11 12.43
N ASP A 553 -25.33 44.15 12.14
CA ASP A 553 -24.89 42.74 12.11
C ASP A 553 -24.14 42.53 10.80
N ASP A 554 -22.85 42.90 10.80
CA ASP A 554 -21.93 42.39 9.76
C ASP A 554 -22.01 40.88 9.80
N ALA A 555 -22.30 40.27 8.62
CA ALA A 555 -22.38 38.83 8.50
C ALA A 555 -21.04 38.22 8.92
N LEU A 556 -21.06 37.40 9.98
CA LEU A 556 -19.84 36.72 10.48
C LEU A 556 -19.28 35.86 9.37
N LYS A 557 -18.14 36.25 8.83
CA LYS A 557 -17.45 35.47 7.78
C LYS A 557 -16.64 34.35 8.45
N LEU A 558 -17.02 33.10 8.20
CA LEU A 558 -16.23 31.94 8.55
C LEU A 558 -15.29 31.58 7.42
N THR A 559 -14.04 31.31 7.76
CA THR A 559 -13.09 30.65 6.84
C THR A 559 -13.59 29.22 6.56
N PRO A 560 -13.57 28.75 5.30
CA PRO A 560 -13.94 27.37 5.02
C PRO A 560 -13.15 26.38 5.87
N PRO A 561 -13.81 25.39 6.49
CA PRO A 561 -13.11 24.38 7.29
C PRO A 561 -12.21 23.50 6.41
N THR A 562 -11.09 23.08 6.96
CA THR A 562 -10.22 22.09 6.32
C THR A 562 -10.76 20.70 6.64
N ILE A 563 -11.39 20.05 5.67
CA ILE A 563 -11.83 18.65 5.80
C ILE A 563 -10.61 17.76 5.64
N MET A 564 -10.29 16.97 6.67
CA MET A 564 -9.11 16.10 6.68
C MET A 564 -9.49 14.68 6.24
N SER A 565 -8.64 14.06 5.41
CA SER A 565 -8.73 12.63 5.10
C SER A 565 -8.34 11.77 6.31
N LEU A 566 -8.57 10.46 6.23
CA LEU A 566 -8.14 9.52 7.27
C LEU A 566 -6.64 9.62 7.53
N GLU A 567 -5.82 9.62 6.49
CA GLU A 567 -4.37 9.72 6.56
C GLU A 567 -3.94 11.03 7.25
N GLN A 568 -4.51 12.14 6.84
CA GLN A 568 -4.25 13.45 7.46
C GLN A 568 -4.64 13.48 8.95
N CYS A 569 -5.72 12.79 9.33
CA CYS A 569 -6.10 12.65 10.73
C CYS A 569 -5.07 11.82 11.52
N LEU A 570 -4.61 10.68 10.95
CA LEU A 570 -3.61 9.81 11.58
C LEU A 570 -2.26 10.51 11.76
N GLU A 571 -1.85 11.32 10.78
CA GLU A 571 -0.63 12.14 10.84
C GLU A 571 -0.76 13.28 11.86
N PHE A 572 -1.96 13.87 11.99
CA PHE A 572 -2.20 15.02 12.86
C PHE A 572 -2.21 14.66 14.34
N ILE A 573 -2.79 13.51 14.73
CA ILE A 573 -3.01 13.19 16.14
C ILE A 573 -1.71 12.99 16.93
N ALA A 574 -1.73 13.39 18.20
CA ALA A 574 -0.69 13.14 19.18
C ALA A 574 -0.92 11.80 19.93
N ASP A 575 0.03 11.38 20.77
CA ASP A 575 -0.03 10.11 21.51
C ASP A 575 -1.19 10.04 22.52
N ASP A 576 -1.70 11.19 22.97
CA ASP A 576 -2.84 11.30 23.87
C ASP A 576 -4.18 11.53 23.13
N GLU A 577 -4.16 11.36 21.81
CA GLU A 577 -5.31 11.55 20.92
C GLU A 577 -5.67 10.24 20.20
N LEU A 578 -6.88 10.17 19.70
CA LEU A 578 -7.42 9.03 18.97
C LEU A 578 -8.20 9.54 17.74
N VAL A 579 -8.22 8.72 16.68
CA VAL A 579 -9.16 8.89 15.57
C VAL A 579 -10.34 7.95 15.78
N GLU A 580 -11.53 8.49 15.85
CA GLU A 580 -12.80 7.76 15.84
C GLU A 580 -13.21 7.54 14.38
N VAL A 581 -13.35 6.28 14.00
CA VAL A 581 -13.69 5.85 12.65
C VAL A 581 -15.06 5.22 12.65
N THR A 582 -15.96 5.80 11.86
CA THR A 582 -17.33 5.31 11.68
C THR A 582 -17.65 5.22 10.18
N PRO A 583 -18.69 4.51 9.77
CA PRO A 583 -19.09 4.46 8.36
C PRO A 583 -19.30 5.83 7.71
N GLU A 584 -19.84 6.79 8.46
CA GLU A 584 -20.22 8.11 7.96
C GLU A 584 -19.18 9.20 8.24
N ASN A 585 -18.47 9.10 9.38
CA ASN A 585 -17.60 10.17 9.86
C ASN A 585 -16.23 9.68 10.33
N ILE A 586 -15.24 10.55 10.20
CA ILE A 586 -13.92 10.44 10.83
C ILE A 586 -13.79 11.62 11.76
N ARG A 587 -13.57 11.35 13.07
CA ARG A 587 -13.47 12.39 14.10
C ARG A 587 -12.19 12.18 14.90
N MET A 588 -11.53 13.25 15.27
CA MET A 588 -10.38 13.21 16.18
C MET A 588 -10.82 13.61 17.59
N ARG A 589 -10.26 12.98 18.60
CA ARG A 589 -10.59 13.27 20.00
C ARG A 589 -9.41 13.08 20.94
N LYS A 590 -9.47 13.69 22.09
CA LYS A 590 -8.58 13.36 23.21
C LYS A 590 -8.94 11.99 23.79
N ARG A 591 -7.95 11.22 24.20
CA ARG A 591 -8.14 9.94 24.92
C ARG A 591 -8.94 10.16 26.21
N ILE A 592 -8.61 11.21 26.95
CA ILE A 592 -9.36 11.68 28.12
C ILE A 592 -10.23 12.85 27.69
N LEU A 593 -11.55 12.66 27.65
CA LEU A 593 -12.48 13.67 27.17
C LEU A 593 -12.61 14.86 28.11
N SER A 594 -12.75 14.62 29.43
CA SER A 594 -12.95 15.67 30.41
C SER A 594 -11.71 16.58 30.56
N LYS A 595 -11.92 17.88 30.43
CA LYS A 595 -10.88 18.90 30.65
C LYS A 595 -10.27 18.82 32.04
N GLU A 596 -11.10 18.61 33.07
CA GLU A 596 -10.64 18.52 34.46
C GLU A 596 -9.70 17.32 34.67
N GLN A 597 -10.05 16.18 34.08
CA GLN A 597 -9.23 14.96 34.18
C GLN A 597 -7.90 15.12 33.44
N ARG A 598 -7.89 15.76 32.25
CA ARG A 598 -6.65 16.08 31.53
C ARG A 598 -5.73 16.97 32.37
N MET A 599 -6.28 18.03 33.00
CA MET A 599 -5.51 18.92 33.86
C MET A 599 -4.93 18.18 35.08
N LYS A 600 -5.73 17.32 35.76
CA LYS A 600 -5.25 16.51 36.87
C LYS A 600 -4.12 15.58 36.47
N GLN A 601 -4.20 14.97 35.27
CA GLN A 601 -3.14 14.09 34.78
C GLN A 601 -1.86 14.86 34.44
N ALA A 602 -1.96 16.05 33.84
CA ALA A 602 -0.82 16.91 33.55
C ALA A 602 -0.09 17.36 34.82
N PHE A 603 -0.83 17.64 35.91
CA PHE A 603 -0.24 17.95 37.21
C PHE A 603 0.47 16.76 37.89
N ARG A 604 0.04 15.52 37.61
CA ARG A 604 0.68 14.30 38.16
C ARG A 604 1.94 13.89 37.42
N LYS A 605 2.14 14.37 36.19
CA LYS A 605 3.33 14.10 35.37
C LYS A 605 4.46 15.11 35.56
N LYS A 606 4.17 16.27 36.17
CA LYS A 606 5.16 17.26 36.65
C LYS A 606 5.58 16.91 38.08
#